data_99132599a06cc7f1deea0939a569d1ba
#
_entry.id   99132599a06cc7f1deea0939a569d1ba
#
_cell.length_a   1.000
_cell.length_b   1.000
_cell.length_c   1.000
_cell.angle_alpha   90.00
_cell.angle_beta   90.00
_cell.angle_gamma   90.00
#
_symmetry.space_group_name_H-M   'P 1'
#
loop_
_entity.id
_entity.type
_entity.pdbx_description
1 polymer ?
#
loop_
_entity_poly.entity_id
_entity_poly.type
_entity_poly.pdbx_seq_one_letter_code
_entity_poly.pdbx_strand_id
1 'polypeptide(L)'
;IQDDLKNQYDYFKEIGKHLEAKRIKERTEFDLEMIKELGYCSGIENYSRYLDGRAPGTRPFCLLDYFPEDYLMVIDESHVTISQVHAMYGGDRSRKENLVEYGFRLPAAMDNRPLKFEEFESLQNQVLYVSATPADYELSKSDGVFVEQIIRPTGLLDPIIEVRSSENQIDDLIEEIQKRVENDERTLVTTLTKRMAEELTKYLSRIDIRCRYIHSDVDTLERVEIMQDLRKGLFDVLVGVNLLREGLDLPEVSLVAILDADKEGFLRSNRSLTQTVGRAARNLNGMAIMYADKITKSMKFTIDQ
;
A
#
# COMPACT_ATOMS: atom_id res chain seq x y z
N ILE A 1 8.17 -33.35 -10.27
CA ILE A 1 6.84 -33.08 -9.66
C ILE A 1 6.20 -34.38 -9.18
N GLN A 2 6.10 -35.39 -10.05
CA GLN A 2 5.46 -36.68 -9.70
C GLN A 2 6.14 -37.38 -8.51
N ASP A 3 7.47 -37.37 -8.47
CA ASP A 3 8.23 -38.01 -7.39
C ASP A 3 8.00 -37.30 -6.05
N ASP A 4 7.99 -35.94 -6.06
CA ASP A 4 7.70 -35.14 -4.88
C ASP A 4 6.24 -35.28 -4.43
N LEU A 5 5.30 -35.42 -5.39
CA LEU A 5 3.91 -35.74 -5.07
C LEU A 5 3.80 -37.06 -4.33
N LYS A 6 4.46 -38.11 -4.84
CA LYS A 6 4.47 -39.45 -4.20
C LYS A 6 5.02 -39.38 -2.79
N ASN A 7 6.18 -38.74 -2.62
CA ASN A 7 6.82 -38.59 -1.31
C ASN A 7 5.92 -37.86 -0.32
N GLN A 8 5.29 -36.72 -0.74
CA GLN A 8 4.43 -35.94 0.11
C GLN A 8 3.11 -36.64 0.44
N TYR A 9 2.56 -37.40 -0.51
CA TYR A 9 1.37 -38.21 -0.32
C TYR A 9 1.62 -39.32 0.71
N ASP A 10 2.73 -40.07 0.57
CA ASP A 10 3.12 -41.15 1.49
C ASP A 10 3.39 -40.59 2.90
N TYR A 11 4.08 -39.44 2.99
CA TYR A 11 4.31 -38.75 4.25
C TYR A 11 3.00 -38.39 4.95
N PHE A 12 2.04 -37.80 4.27
CA PHE A 12 0.73 -37.45 4.87
C PHE A 12 -0.03 -38.69 5.34
N LYS A 13 0.09 -39.82 4.63
CA LYS A 13 -0.53 -41.08 5.05
C LYS A 13 0.10 -41.63 6.33
N GLU A 14 1.42 -41.63 6.40
CA GLU A 14 2.16 -42.10 7.57
C GLU A 14 1.81 -41.34 8.84
N ILE A 15 1.62 -40.02 8.74
CA ILE A 15 1.24 -39.17 9.89
C ILE A 15 -0.28 -39.10 10.12
N GLY A 16 -1.08 -39.90 9.39
CA GLY A 16 -2.55 -39.94 9.56
C GLY A 16 -3.34 -38.78 8.97
N LYS A 17 -2.71 -37.91 8.19
CA LYS A 17 -3.35 -36.76 7.50
C LYS A 17 -3.94 -37.21 6.15
N HIS A 18 -4.99 -38.05 6.21
CA HIS A 18 -5.58 -38.66 5.01
C HIS A 18 -6.29 -37.64 4.09
N LEU A 19 -6.88 -36.59 4.67
CA LEU A 19 -7.55 -35.52 3.91
C LEU A 19 -6.53 -34.70 3.11
N GLU A 20 -5.41 -34.35 3.75
CA GLU A 20 -4.30 -33.62 3.13
C GLU A 20 -3.65 -34.47 2.02
N ALA A 21 -3.46 -35.78 2.26
CA ALA A 21 -2.96 -36.70 1.26
C ALA A 21 -3.85 -36.75 0.02
N LYS A 22 -5.17 -36.86 0.20
CA LYS A 22 -6.12 -36.83 -0.89
C LYS A 22 -6.09 -35.50 -1.66
N ARG A 23 -6.11 -34.39 -0.95
CA ARG A 23 -6.12 -33.04 -1.52
C ARG A 23 -4.88 -32.74 -2.34
N ILE A 24 -3.69 -33.04 -1.82
CA ILE A 24 -2.45 -32.79 -2.55
C ILE A 24 -2.36 -33.65 -3.82
N LYS A 25 -2.84 -34.89 -3.76
CA LYS A 25 -2.86 -35.79 -4.90
C LYS A 25 -3.78 -35.24 -6.01
N GLU A 26 -5.06 -35.02 -5.68
CA GLU A 26 -6.05 -34.55 -6.65
C GLU A 26 -5.64 -33.21 -7.29
N ARG A 27 -5.16 -32.27 -6.47
CA ARG A 27 -4.72 -30.97 -6.95
C ARG A 27 -3.51 -31.05 -7.87
N THR A 28 -2.48 -31.81 -7.48
CA THR A 28 -1.25 -31.87 -8.26
C THR A 28 -1.45 -32.68 -9.56
N GLU A 29 -2.23 -33.77 -9.52
CA GLU A 29 -2.57 -34.53 -10.72
C GLU A 29 -3.35 -33.66 -11.73
N PHE A 30 -4.32 -32.88 -11.26
CA PHE A 30 -5.05 -31.93 -12.11
C PHE A 30 -4.11 -30.85 -12.69
N ASP A 31 -3.27 -30.25 -11.88
CA ASP A 31 -2.31 -29.23 -12.35
C ASP A 31 -1.34 -29.82 -13.40
N LEU A 32 -0.88 -31.08 -13.21
CA LEU A 32 -0.03 -31.77 -14.17
C LEU A 32 -0.74 -32.06 -15.51
N GLU A 33 -2.00 -32.43 -15.47
CA GLU A 33 -2.82 -32.62 -16.67
C GLU A 33 -2.96 -31.30 -17.43
N MET A 34 -3.30 -30.23 -16.73
CA MET A 34 -3.40 -28.88 -17.32
C MET A 34 -2.06 -28.42 -17.95
N ILE A 35 -0.94 -28.64 -17.28
CA ILE A 35 0.39 -28.29 -17.81
C ILE A 35 0.69 -29.10 -19.08
N LYS A 36 0.32 -30.39 -19.13
CA LYS A 36 0.58 -31.26 -20.29
C LYS A 36 -0.29 -30.88 -21.50
N GLU A 37 -1.57 -30.59 -21.26
CA GLU A 37 -2.53 -30.33 -22.33
C GLU A 37 -2.50 -28.87 -22.80
N LEU A 38 -2.34 -27.91 -21.88
CA LEU A 38 -2.45 -26.48 -22.17
C LEU A 38 -1.13 -25.72 -22.01
N GLY A 39 -0.08 -26.35 -21.48
CA GLY A 39 1.18 -25.67 -21.16
C GLY A 39 1.09 -24.74 -19.95
N TYR A 40 -0.04 -24.72 -19.23
CA TYR A 40 -0.31 -23.82 -18.12
C TYR A 40 -1.26 -24.42 -17.09
N CYS A 41 -1.14 -24.01 -15.82
CA CYS A 41 -2.15 -24.23 -14.79
C CYS A 41 -2.25 -23.02 -13.87
N SER A 42 -3.36 -22.87 -13.15
CA SER A 42 -3.52 -21.83 -12.15
C SER A 42 -2.55 -22.08 -10.97
N GLY A 43 -1.66 -21.12 -10.71
CA GLY A 43 -0.62 -21.24 -9.70
C GLY A 43 0.63 -21.97 -10.19
N ILE A 44 0.91 -21.95 -11.50
CA ILE A 44 2.09 -22.59 -12.11
C ILE A 44 3.41 -22.12 -11.45
N GLU A 45 3.43 -20.92 -10.90
CA GLU A 45 4.59 -20.38 -10.18
C GLU A 45 5.01 -21.24 -8.98
N ASN A 46 4.07 -21.99 -8.38
CA ASN A 46 4.39 -22.93 -7.29
C ASN A 46 5.21 -24.13 -7.75
N TYR A 47 5.33 -24.34 -9.04
CA TYR A 47 6.15 -25.38 -9.68
C TYR A 47 7.43 -24.82 -10.30
N SER A 48 7.73 -23.51 -10.14
CA SER A 48 8.85 -22.83 -10.77
C SER A 48 10.20 -23.53 -10.56
N ARG A 49 10.46 -24.05 -9.36
CA ARG A 49 11.69 -24.81 -9.05
C ARG A 49 11.94 -25.99 -10.00
N TYR A 50 10.87 -26.68 -10.41
CA TYR A 50 11.00 -27.81 -11.33
C TYR A 50 11.19 -27.37 -12.78
N LEU A 51 10.62 -26.21 -13.14
CA LEU A 51 10.67 -25.67 -14.49
C LEU A 51 12.05 -25.07 -14.82
N ASP A 52 12.69 -24.43 -13.85
CA ASP A 52 14.01 -23.80 -14.02
C ASP A 52 15.18 -24.64 -13.47
N GLY A 53 14.90 -25.79 -12.88
CA GLY A 53 15.93 -26.74 -12.40
C GLY A 53 16.70 -26.29 -11.17
N ARG A 54 16.17 -25.31 -10.41
CA ARG A 54 16.83 -24.85 -9.18
C ARG A 54 16.89 -25.93 -8.09
N ALA A 55 17.95 -25.87 -7.28
CA ALA A 55 18.05 -26.68 -6.09
C ALA A 55 17.02 -26.27 -5.03
N PRO A 56 16.51 -27.22 -4.20
CA PRO A 56 15.64 -26.89 -3.08
C PRO A 56 16.22 -25.82 -2.17
N GLY A 57 15.40 -24.89 -1.70
CA GLY A 57 15.80 -23.80 -0.81
C GLY A 57 16.40 -22.57 -1.51
N THR A 58 16.72 -22.65 -2.80
CA THR A 58 17.24 -21.50 -3.56
C THR A 58 16.12 -20.54 -3.93
N ARG A 59 16.42 -19.23 -3.94
CA ARG A 59 15.48 -18.21 -4.37
C ARG A 59 15.26 -18.24 -5.88
N PRO A 60 14.10 -17.82 -6.41
CA PRO A 60 13.93 -17.60 -7.83
C PRO A 60 14.74 -16.39 -8.31
N PHE A 61 14.99 -16.34 -9.60
CA PHE A 61 15.50 -15.11 -10.22
C PHE A 61 14.44 -14.00 -10.12
N CYS A 62 14.92 -12.80 -9.88
CA CYS A 62 14.08 -11.60 -9.84
C CYS A 62 14.58 -10.56 -10.86
N LEU A 63 13.86 -9.47 -11.03
CA LEU A 63 14.23 -8.42 -11.98
C LEU A 63 15.66 -7.90 -11.77
N LEU A 64 16.12 -7.82 -10.52
CA LEU A 64 17.47 -7.32 -10.19
C LEU A 64 18.59 -8.21 -10.73
N ASP A 65 18.35 -9.50 -10.92
CA ASP A 65 19.34 -10.43 -11.48
C ASP A 65 19.63 -10.18 -12.97
N TYR A 66 18.78 -9.40 -13.66
CA TYR A 66 18.93 -9.09 -15.08
C TYR A 66 19.63 -7.75 -15.32
N PHE A 67 19.92 -6.98 -14.27
CA PHE A 67 20.69 -5.74 -14.40
C PHE A 67 22.18 -6.03 -14.50
N PRO A 68 22.98 -5.13 -15.15
CA PRO A 68 24.43 -5.24 -15.10
C PRO A 68 24.94 -5.07 -13.67
N GLU A 69 26.19 -5.47 -13.41
CA GLU A 69 26.80 -5.32 -12.08
C GLU A 69 26.87 -3.85 -11.63
N ASP A 70 27.11 -2.95 -12.57
CA ASP A 70 27.16 -1.51 -12.31
C ASP A 70 25.83 -0.86 -12.73
N TYR A 71 24.98 -0.55 -11.74
CA TYR A 71 23.71 0.12 -11.95
C TYR A 71 23.33 1.00 -10.76
N LEU A 72 22.54 2.02 -11.02
CA LEU A 72 21.95 2.89 -10.01
C LEU A 72 20.49 2.47 -9.76
N MET A 73 20.19 2.11 -8.53
CA MET A 73 18.83 1.87 -8.07
C MET A 73 18.25 3.14 -7.44
N VAL A 74 17.16 3.65 -7.97
CA VAL A 74 16.41 4.76 -7.36
C VAL A 74 15.19 4.17 -6.68
N ILE A 75 15.08 4.35 -5.37
CA ILE A 75 13.95 3.86 -4.57
C ILE A 75 13.10 5.05 -4.19
N ASP A 76 11.99 5.21 -4.91
CA ASP A 76 11.00 6.25 -4.64
C ASP A 76 10.10 5.85 -3.46
N GLU A 77 9.63 6.87 -2.71
CA GLU A 77 8.87 6.69 -1.46
C GLU A 77 9.53 5.65 -0.54
N SER A 78 10.85 5.77 -0.38
CA SER A 78 11.71 4.76 0.24
C SER A 78 11.27 4.37 1.65
N HIS A 79 10.73 5.32 2.44
CA HIS A 79 10.20 5.08 3.78
C HIS A 79 9.08 4.03 3.83
N VAL A 80 8.33 3.86 2.73
CA VAL A 80 7.28 2.83 2.57
C VAL A 80 7.83 1.62 1.83
N THR A 81 8.50 1.85 0.70
CA THR A 81 9.03 0.79 -0.18
C THR A 81 9.95 -0.16 0.59
N ILE A 82 10.89 0.36 1.35
CA ILE A 82 11.82 -0.45 2.16
C ILE A 82 11.07 -1.28 3.20
N SER A 83 10.10 -0.67 3.89
CA SER A 83 9.28 -1.37 4.88
C SER A 83 8.46 -2.51 4.25
N GLN A 84 7.94 -2.33 3.04
CA GLN A 84 7.22 -3.36 2.30
C GLN A 84 8.15 -4.50 1.88
N VAL A 85 9.33 -4.18 1.32
CA VAL A 85 10.32 -5.20 0.93
C VAL A 85 10.74 -6.03 2.14
N HIS A 86 10.96 -5.41 3.30
CA HIS A 86 11.29 -6.11 4.53
C HIS A 86 10.19 -7.09 4.98
N ALA A 87 8.92 -6.72 4.83
CA ALA A 87 7.78 -7.53 5.25
C ALA A 87 7.41 -8.67 4.27
N MET A 88 7.79 -8.57 2.99
CA MET A 88 7.36 -9.47 1.92
C MET A 88 7.65 -10.94 2.20
N TYR A 89 8.88 -11.27 2.59
CA TYR A 89 9.30 -12.65 2.81
C TYR A 89 8.51 -13.32 3.94
N GLY A 90 8.37 -12.66 5.08
CA GLY A 90 7.67 -13.22 6.25
C GLY A 90 6.20 -13.50 5.97
N GLY A 91 5.51 -12.58 5.31
CA GLY A 91 4.11 -12.75 4.93
C GLY A 91 3.87 -13.87 3.92
N ASP A 92 4.71 -13.95 2.88
CA ASP A 92 4.61 -15.02 1.89
C ASP A 92 4.91 -16.40 2.50
N ARG A 93 5.96 -16.48 3.31
CA ARG A 93 6.35 -17.72 3.99
C ARG A 93 5.23 -18.26 4.88
N SER A 94 4.68 -17.46 5.75
CA SER A 94 3.60 -17.87 6.65
C SER A 94 2.38 -18.40 5.89
N ARG A 95 2.01 -17.73 4.80
CA ARG A 95 0.92 -18.20 3.93
C ARG A 95 1.24 -19.56 3.30
N LYS A 96 2.45 -19.75 2.78
CA LYS A 96 2.85 -20.97 2.08
C LYS A 96 3.06 -22.15 3.03
N GLU A 97 3.56 -21.93 4.23
CA GLU A 97 3.63 -22.96 5.27
C GLU A 97 2.26 -23.60 5.50
N ASN A 98 1.21 -22.77 5.64
CA ASN A 98 -0.16 -23.26 5.75
C ASN A 98 -0.60 -24.06 4.50
N LEU A 99 -0.31 -23.56 3.30
CA LEU A 99 -0.69 -24.24 2.05
C LEU A 99 -0.04 -25.63 1.93
N VAL A 100 1.20 -25.77 2.34
CA VAL A 100 1.94 -27.03 2.32
C VAL A 100 1.46 -27.95 3.43
N GLU A 101 1.31 -27.44 4.66
CA GLU A 101 0.91 -28.22 5.82
C GLU A 101 -0.48 -28.85 5.67
N TYR A 102 -1.41 -28.11 5.04
CA TYR A 102 -2.78 -28.58 4.80
C TYR A 102 -2.99 -29.23 3.41
N GLY A 103 -1.91 -29.58 2.70
CA GLY A 103 -1.96 -30.32 1.45
C GLY A 103 -2.55 -29.57 0.25
N PHE A 104 -2.48 -28.24 0.24
CA PHE A 104 -2.91 -27.45 -0.92
C PHE A 104 -1.80 -27.26 -1.95
N ARG A 105 -0.53 -27.33 -1.53
CA ARG A 105 0.64 -27.20 -2.41
C ARG A 105 1.74 -28.18 -1.98
N LEU A 106 2.60 -28.57 -2.96
CA LEU A 106 3.81 -29.30 -2.69
C LEU A 106 4.84 -28.44 -1.96
N PRO A 107 5.77 -29.03 -1.19
CA PRO A 107 6.85 -28.31 -0.51
C PRO A 107 7.65 -27.37 -1.42
N ALA A 108 7.78 -27.69 -2.71
CA ALA A 108 8.44 -26.87 -3.70
C ALA A 108 7.83 -25.45 -3.85
N ALA A 109 6.56 -25.25 -3.47
CA ALA A 109 5.93 -23.95 -3.46
C ALA A 109 6.65 -22.95 -2.53
N MET A 110 7.34 -23.44 -1.48
CA MET A 110 8.14 -22.62 -0.56
C MET A 110 9.32 -21.95 -1.27
N ASP A 111 9.81 -22.52 -2.37
CA ASP A 111 10.98 -22.03 -3.11
C ASP A 111 10.60 -20.95 -4.15
N ASN A 112 9.31 -20.77 -4.45
CA ASN A 112 8.81 -19.60 -5.18
C ASN A 112 8.49 -18.49 -4.18
N ARG A 113 9.48 -17.71 -3.83
CA ARG A 113 9.39 -16.73 -2.74
C ARG A 113 10.01 -15.39 -3.13
N PRO A 114 9.57 -14.28 -2.51
CA PRO A 114 10.28 -13.02 -2.63
C PRO A 114 11.68 -13.12 -2.00
N LEU A 115 12.50 -12.13 -2.30
CA LEU A 115 13.80 -11.98 -1.66
C LEU A 115 13.64 -11.85 -0.13
N LYS A 116 14.57 -12.41 0.61
CA LYS A 116 14.83 -11.99 1.97
C LYS A 116 15.43 -10.59 1.95
N PHE A 117 15.30 -9.84 3.02
CA PHE A 117 15.81 -8.48 3.04
C PHE A 117 17.33 -8.40 2.83
N GLU A 118 18.09 -9.32 3.42
CA GLU A 118 19.55 -9.42 3.24
C GLU A 118 19.93 -9.77 1.79
N GLU A 119 19.10 -10.59 1.11
CA GLU A 119 19.30 -10.88 -0.31
C GLU A 119 19.05 -9.65 -1.17
N PHE A 120 18.01 -8.87 -0.85
CA PHE A 120 17.75 -7.59 -1.50
C PHE A 120 18.91 -6.60 -1.32
N GLU A 121 19.44 -6.47 -0.11
CA GLU A 121 20.60 -5.61 0.15
C GLU A 121 21.84 -6.08 -0.64
N SER A 122 22.07 -7.39 -0.72
CA SER A 122 23.24 -7.96 -1.42
C SER A 122 23.22 -7.77 -2.94
N LEU A 123 22.03 -7.55 -3.52
CA LEU A 123 21.87 -7.30 -4.95
C LEU A 123 22.01 -5.81 -5.32
N GLN A 124 22.08 -4.94 -4.34
CA GLN A 124 22.25 -3.50 -4.58
C GLN A 124 23.68 -3.15 -4.94
N ASN A 125 23.87 -2.25 -5.90
CA ASN A 125 25.14 -1.61 -6.18
C ASN A 125 25.11 -0.16 -5.63
N GLN A 126 24.67 0.80 -6.41
CA GLN A 126 24.48 2.18 -5.96
C GLN A 126 22.99 2.42 -5.72
N VAL A 127 22.65 3.06 -4.60
CA VAL A 127 21.24 3.30 -4.23
C VAL A 127 21.02 4.79 -3.93
N LEU A 128 19.96 5.33 -4.53
CA LEU A 128 19.43 6.65 -4.21
C LEU A 128 18.05 6.48 -3.56
N TYR A 129 17.91 6.85 -2.30
CA TYR A 129 16.64 6.88 -1.62
C TYR A 129 15.97 8.24 -1.83
N VAL A 130 14.70 8.23 -2.25
CA VAL A 130 13.89 9.44 -2.45
C VAL A 130 12.66 9.35 -1.55
N SER A 131 12.45 10.36 -0.72
CA SER A 131 11.30 10.44 0.19
C SER A 131 11.09 11.86 0.68
N ALA A 132 9.83 12.28 0.80
CA ALA A 132 9.48 13.52 1.51
C ALA A 132 9.63 13.37 3.03
N THR A 133 9.55 12.14 3.55
CA THR A 133 9.60 11.80 4.98
C THR A 133 10.50 10.59 5.22
N PRO A 134 11.83 10.71 5.08
CA PRO A 134 12.75 9.58 5.18
C PRO A 134 12.61 8.85 6.54
N ALA A 135 12.85 7.54 6.51
CA ALA A 135 12.79 6.68 7.70
C ALA A 135 14.18 6.39 8.26
N ASP A 136 14.22 5.74 9.40
CA ASP A 136 15.47 5.46 10.12
C ASP A 136 16.44 4.57 9.32
N TYR A 137 15.90 3.70 8.46
CA TYR A 137 16.73 2.83 7.62
C TYR A 137 17.56 3.64 6.62
N GLU A 138 16.92 4.53 5.83
CA GLU A 138 17.61 5.36 4.82
C GLU A 138 18.62 6.29 5.48
N LEU A 139 18.23 6.92 6.60
CA LEU A 139 19.12 7.79 7.36
C LEU A 139 20.33 7.03 7.92
N SER A 140 20.13 5.79 8.38
CA SER A 140 21.21 4.92 8.84
C SER A 140 22.15 4.52 7.69
N LYS A 141 21.61 4.20 6.51
CA LYS A 141 22.40 3.80 5.34
C LYS A 141 23.19 4.95 4.71
N SER A 142 22.73 6.18 4.88
CA SER A 142 23.40 7.40 4.41
C SER A 142 24.25 8.09 5.47
N ASP A 143 24.51 7.45 6.62
CA ASP A 143 25.22 8.03 7.77
C ASP A 143 24.61 9.38 8.23
N GLY A 144 23.30 9.55 8.06
CA GLY A 144 22.58 10.77 8.35
C GLY A 144 22.79 11.91 7.34
N VAL A 145 23.51 11.65 6.26
CA VAL A 145 23.72 12.64 5.18
C VAL A 145 22.54 12.54 4.21
N PHE A 146 21.87 13.65 3.97
CA PHE A 146 20.81 13.76 2.98
C PHE A 146 20.81 15.13 2.32
N VAL A 147 20.23 15.19 1.12
CA VAL A 147 20.07 16.42 0.35
C VAL A 147 18.61 16.83 0.40
N GLU A 148 18.36 18.04 0.84
CA GLU A 148 17.02 18.60 0.91
C GLU A 148 16.68 19.36 -0.38
N GLN A 149 15.54 19.02 -0.97
CA GLN A 149 14.94 19.77 -2.09
C GLN A 149 13.87 20.72 -1.53
N ILE A 150 14.28 21.85 -1.03
CA ILE A 150 13.40 22.81 -0.34
C ILE A 150 12.68 23.75 -1.33
N ILE A 151 13.30 24.04 -2.48
CA ILE A 151 12.79 25.02 -3.41
C ILE A 151 11.64 24.46 -4.23
N ARG A 152 10.47 25.08 -4.14
CA ARG A 152 9.33 24.84 -5.02
C ARG A 152 9.30 25.91 -6.12
N PRO A 153 9.68 25.59 -7.37
CA PRO A 153 9.71 26.59 -8.44
C PRO A 153 8.30 27.07 -8.87
N THR A 154 7.25 26.40 -8.38
CA THR A 154 5.84 26.74 -8.68
C THR A 154 5.33 28.00 -7.99
N GLY A 155 6.04 28.52 -6.97
CA GLY A 155 5.58 29.64 -6.15
C GLY A 155 4.39 29.33 -5.22
N LEU A 156 3.97 28.06 -5.13
CA LEU A 156 2.92 27.64 -4.22
C LEU A 156 3.47 27.52 -2.80
N LEU A 157 2.75 28.08 -1.84
CA LEU A 157 3.03 27.94 -0.42
C LEU A 157 2.52 26.59 0.11
N ASP A 158 3.04 26.17 1.25
CA ASP A 158 2.50 25.02 1.98
C ASP A 158 1.07 25.32 2.44
N PRO A 159 0.19 24.29 2.50
CA PRO A 159 -1.18 24.47 2.94
C PRO A 159 -1.25 25.01 4.37
N ILE A 160 -2.16 25.93 4.62
CA ILE A 160 -2.47 26.36 5.98
C ILE A 160 -3.07 25.20 6.75
N ILE A 161 -2.56 24.92 7.95
CA ILE A 161 -3.08 23.86 8.82
C ILE A 161 -3.89 24.50 9.94
N GLU A 162 -5.17 24.14 10.03
CA GLU A 162 -6.02 24.49 11.17
C GLU A 162 -6.33 23.27 12.02
N VAL A 163 -6.33 23.46 13.34
CA VAL A 163 -6.80 22.45 14.29
C VAL A 163 -8.15 22.92 14.84
N ARG A 164 -9.18 22.11 14.64
CA ARG A 164 -10.54 22.40 15.12
C ARG A 164 -11.02 21.29 16.04
N SER A 165 -11.98 21.60 16.92
CA SER A 165 -12.55 20.58 17.83
C SER A 165 -13.19 19.42 17.07
N SER A 166 -13.07 18.21 17.62
CA SER A 166 -13.78 17.04 17.11
C SER A 166 -15.29 17.07 17.44
N GLU A 167 -15.70 17.90 18.37
CA GLU A 167 -17.11 18.16 18.64
C GLU A 167 -17.75 18.88 17.45
N ASN A 168 -18.82 18.29 16.91
CA ASN A 168 -19.50 18.78 15.69
C ASN A 168 -18.63 18.82 14.43
N GLN A 169 -17.56 18.01 14.38
CA GLN A 169 -16.63 17.96 13.23
C GLN A 169 -17.33 17.73 11.88
N ILE A 170 -18.47 17.04 11.84
CA ILE A 170 -19.19 16.74 10.60
C ILE A 170 -19.94 17.98 10.10
N ASP A 171 -20.55 18.76 10.98
CA ASP A 171 -21.27 19.98 10.61
C ASP A 171 -20.31 21.05 10.10
N ASP A 172 -19.18 21.25 10.80
CA ASP A 172 -18.10 22.14 10.37
C ASP A 172 -17.49 21.69 9.03
N LEU A 173 -17.27 20.40 8.84
CA LEU A 173 -16.80 19.84 7.58
C LEU A 173 -17.76 20.12 6.42
N ILE A 174 -19.07 20.02 6.64
CA ILE A 174 -20.09 20.30 5.62
C ILE A 174 -20.04 21.75 5.18
N GLU A 175 -19.93 22.68 6.12
CA GLU A 175 -19.78 24.11 5.80
C GLU A 175 -18.53 24.39 4.96
N GLU A 176 -17.41 23.77 5.30
CA GLU A 176 -16.17 23.90 4.55
C GLU A 176 -16.25 23.26 3.15
N ILE A 177 -16.91 22.09 3.03
CA ILE A 177 -17.17 21.47 1.72
C ILE A 177 -18.02 22.41 0.84
N GLN A 178 -19.09 23.01 1.37
CA GLN A 178 -19.95 23.90 0.61
C GLN A 178 -19.19 25.10 0.08
N LYS A 179 -18.34 25.73 0.90
CA LYS A 179 -17.46 26.83 0.48
C LYS A 179 -16.54 26.42 -0.67
N ARG A 180 -16.02 25.20 -0.67
CA ARG A 180 -15.15 24.69 -1.74
C ARG A 180 -15.92 24.39 -3.02
N VAL A 181 -17.10 23.79 -2.89
CA VAL A 181 -18.00 23.54 -4.03
C VAL A 181 -18.40 24.80 -4.74
N GLU A 182 -18.72 25.91 -4.02
CA GLU A 182 -19.01 27.19 -4.58
C GLU A 182 -17.88 27.79 -5.44
N ASN A 183 -16.63 27.43 -5.11
CA ASN A 183 -15.43 27.85 -5.84
C ASN A 183 -14.95 26.81 -6.89
N ASP A 184 -15.75 25.79 -7.17
CA ASP A 184 -15.38 24.67 -8.06
C ASP A 184 -14.11 23.95 -7.63
N GLU A 185 -13.86 23.87 -6.33
CA GLU A 185 -12.72 23.18 -5.72
C GLU A 185 -13.14 21.83 -5.15
N ARG A 186 -12.16 20.96 -4.89
CA ARG A 186 -12.38 19.58 -4.42
C ARG A 186 -11.87 19.39 -2.99
N THR A 187 -12.51 18.47 -2.29
CA THR A 187 -12.18 18.13 -0.89
C THR A 187 -11.81 16.66 -0.74
N LEU A 188 -10.73 16.41 -0.01
CA LEU A 188 -10.37 15.08 0.46
C LEU A 188 -10.67 14.94 1.95
N VAL A 189 -11.31 13.84 2.34
CA VAL A 189 -11.65 13.56 3.74
C VAL A 189 -11.05 12.23 4.16
N THR A 190 -10.26 12.22 5.23
CA THR A 190 -9.70 10.99 5.78
C THR A 190 -10.41 10.59 7.06
N THR A 191 -10.81 9.32 7.12
CA THR A 191 -11.42 8.67 8.30
C THR A 191 -10.50 7.60 8.88
N LEU A 192 -10.83 7.05 10.05
CA LEU A 192 -10.06 5.98 10.68
C LEU A 192 -10.45 4.57 10.22
N THR A 193 -11.67 4.39 9.74
CA THR A 193 -12.18 3.07 9.37
C THR A 193 -12.99 3.10 8.08
N LYS A 194 -13.05 1.96 7.37
CA LYS A 194 -13.91 1.79 6.20
C LYS A 194 -15.37 2.12 6.51
N ARG A 195 -15.87 1.65 7.65
CA ARG A 195 -17.25 1.89 8.09
C ARG A 195 -17.54 3.38 8.23
N MET A 196 -16.64 4.15 8.86
CA MET A 196 -16.80 5.60 8.97
C MET A 196 -16.84 6.27 7.59
N ALA A 197 -15.96 5.85 6.67
CA ALA A 197 -15.94 6.39 5.30
C ALA A 197 -17.26 6.13 4.57
N GLU A 198 -17.80 4.91 4.67
CA GLU A 198 -19.08 4.55 4.07
C GLU A 198 -20.27 5.30 4.68
N GLU A 199 -20.33 5.39 6.01
CA GLU A 199 -21.40 6.09 6.72
C GLU A 199 -21.37 7.60 6.41
N LEU A 200 -20.18 8.22 6.40
CA LEU A 200 -20.02 9.62 6.03
C LEU A 200 -20.43 9.87 4.59
N THR A 201 -20.01 9.04 3.64
CA THR A 201 -20.40 9.17 2.24
C THR A 201 -21.90 9.07 2.05
N LYS A 202 -22.56 8.10 2.71
CA LYS A 202 -24.02 7.98 2.69
C LYS A 202 -24.71 9.21 3.28
N TYR A 203 -24.15 9.76 4.35
CA TYR A 203 -24.72 10.98 4.98
C TYR A 203 -24.57 12.19 4.06
N LEU A 204 -23.39 12.44 3.51
CA LEU A 204 -23.13 13.55 2.57
C LEU A 204 -24.02 13.44 1.32
N SER A 205 -24.19 12.24 0.76
CA SER A 205 -25.09 12.03 -0.39
C SER A 205 -26.55 12.33 -0.10
N ARG A 206 -27.02 12.11 1.15
CA ARG A 206 -28.41 12.44 1.55
C ARG A 206 -28.69 13.91 1.64
N ILE A 207 -27.67 14.73 1.79
CA ILE A 207 -27.78 16.20 1.84
C ILE A 207 -27.28 16.82 0.52
N ASP A 208 -27.35 16.06 -0.57
CA ASP A 208 -27.05 16.48 -1.95
C ASP A 208 -25.60 16.91 -2.20
N ILE A 209 -24.65 16.49 -1.37
CA ILE A 209 -23.22 16.64 -1.63
C ILE A 209 -22.74 15.49 -2.52
N ARG A 210 -22.20 15.83 -3.70
CA ARG A 210 -21.63 14.85 -4.62
C ARG A 210 -20.34 14.28 -4.06
N CYS A 211 -20.37 13.04 -3.59
CA CYS A 211 -19.21 12.40 -2.98
C CYS A 211 -19.06 10.95 -3.38
N ARG A 212 -17.83 10.46 -3.33
CA ARG A 212 -17.49 9.03 -3.42
C ARG A 212 -16.57 8.64 -2.28
N TYR A 213 -16.60 7.36 -1.90
CA TYR A 213 -15.58 6.80 -1.02
C TYR A 213 -14.72 5.81 -1.79
N ILE A 214 -13.51 5.64 -1.30
CA ILE A 214 -12.56 4.69 -1.87
C ILE A 214 -11.94 3.85 -0.74
N HIS A 215 -11.74 2.56 -0.96
CA HIS A 215 -11.16 1.62 0.02
C HIS A 215 -10.16 0.67 -0.65
N SER A 216 -9.48 -0.15 0.16
CA SER A 216 -8.42 -1.07 -0.30
C SER A 216 -8.86 -2.12 -1.31
N ASP A 217 -10.17 -2.41 -1.37
CA ASP A 217 -10.71 -3.49 -2.20
C ASP A 217 -11.21 -2.97 -3.58
N VAL A 218 -11.09 -1.66 -3.82
CA VAL A 218 -11.39 -1.06 -5.13
C VAL A 218 -10.32 -1.48 -6.14
N ASP A 219 -10.75 -1.97 -7.28
CA ASP A 219 -9.86 -2.36 -8.38
C ASP A 219 -9.03 -1.16 -8.88
N THR A 220 -7.85 -1.47 -9.43
CA THR A 220 -6.92 -0.44 -9.92
C THR A 220 -7.54 0.43 -11.01
N LEU A 221 -8.29 -0.16 -11.93
CA LEU A 221 -8.96 0.60 -13.00
C LEU A 221 -10.06 1.50 -12.45
N GLU A 222 -10.90 0.98 -11.56
CA GLU A 222 -11.95 1.77 -10.89
C GLU A 222 -11.34 2.91 -10.06
N ARG A 223 -10.19 2.68 -9.41
CA ARG A 223 -9.47 3.74 -8.70
C ARG A 223 -9.02 4.86 -9.62
N VAL A 224 -8.50 4.54 -10.80
CA VAL A 224 -8.12 5.54 -11.80
C VAL A 224 -9.34 6.34 -12.28
N GLU A 225 -10.47 5.68 -12.52
CA GLU A 225 -11.72 6.34 -12.91
C GLU A 225 -12.21 7.31 -11.82
N ILE A 226 -12.25 6.87 -10.55
CA ILE A 226 -12.64 7.74 -9.42
C ILE A 226 -11.76 8.99 -9.37
N MET A 227 -10.44 8.85 -9.55
CA MET A 227 -9.53 9.99 -9.54
C MET A 227 -9.75 10.93 -10.73
N GLN A 228 -9.99 10.40 -11.92
CA GLN A 228 -10.31 11.18 -13.10
C GLN A 228 -11.66 11.91 -12.95
N ASP A 229 -12.66 11.26 -12.37
CA ASP A 229 -13.98 11.82 -12.14
C ASP A 229 -13.93 12.97 -11.13
N LEU A 230 -13.11 12.85 -10.06
CA LEU A 230 -12.87 13.94 -9.13
C LEU A 230 -12.24 15.14 -9.84
N ARG A 231 -11.21 14.92 -10.65
CA ARG A 231 -10.54 15.98 -11.43
C ARG A 231 -11.46 16.65 -12.43
N LYS A 232 -12.36 15.89 -13.08
CA LYS A 232 -13.36 16.40 -14.01
C LYS A 232 -14.53 17.09 -13.31
N GLY A 233 -14.62 17.06 -11.98
CA GLY A 233 -15.71 17.65 -11.21
C GLY A 233 -17.03 16.91 -11.28
N LEU A 234 -17.01 15.63 -11.60
CA LEU A 234 -18.22 14.80 -11.57
C LEU A 234 -18.72 14.56 -10.14
N PHE A 235 -17.84 14.72 -9.18
CA PHE A 235 -18.16 14.80 -7.77
C PHE A 235 -17.13 15.71 -7.05
N ASP A 236 -17.44 16.15 -5.83
CA ASP A 236 -16.69 17.22 -5.16
C ASP A 236 -15.87 16.72 -3.98
N VAL A 237 -16.29 15.60 -3.37
CA VAL A 237 -15.68 15.08 -2.14
C VAL A 237 -15.26 13.64 -2.31
N LEU A 238 -13.99 13.34 -2.03
CA LEU A 238 -13.48 11.99 -1.93
C LEU A 238 -13.22 11.64 -0.47
N VAL A 239 -13.88 10.60 0.00
CA VAL A 239 -13.74 10.07 1.37
C VAL A 239 -12.91 8.79 1.37
N GLY A 240 -11.99 8.66 2.31
CA GLY A 240 -11.22 7.43 2.43
C GLY A 240 -10.47 7.25 3.74
N VAL A 241 -9.93 6.05 3.95
CA VAL A 241 -9.21 5.69 5.18
C VAL A 241 -7.72 5.98 5.09
N ASN A 242 -7.09 5.59 4.01
CA ASN A 242 -5.63 5.63 3.84
C ASN A 242 -5.19 5.95 2.41
N LEU A 243 -6.00 6.66 1.71
CA LEU A 243 -5.96 6.73 0.25
C LEU A 243 -4.99 7.73 -0.33
N LEU A 244 -4.50 8.59 0.51
CA LEU A 244 -3.96 9.86 0.07
C LEU A 244 -2.45 9.91 0.27
N ARG A 245 -1.80 8.75 0.43
CA ARG A 245 -0.40 8.71 0.79
C ARG A 245 0.52 8.91 -0.41
N GLU A 246 0.34 8.13 -1.47
CA GLU A 246 1.33 8.06 -2.55
C GLU A 246 0.68 8.13 -3.92
N GLY A 247 1.40 8.70 -4.90
CA GLY A 247 1.05 8.63 -6.31
C GLY A 247 -0.19 9.42 -6.75
N LEU A 248 -0.73 10.31 -5.91
CA LEU A 248 -1.86 11.16 -6.27
C LEU A 248 -1.43 12.60 -6.49
N ASP A 249 -1.64 13.12 -7.68
CA ASP A 249 -1.51 14.53 -8.01
C ASP A 249 -2.88 15.12 -8.34
N LEU A 250 -3.43 15.90 -7.42
CA LEU A 250 -4.79 16.44 -7.48
C LEU A 250 -4.75 17.95 -7.25
N PRO A 251 -4.34 18.73 -8.25
CA PRO A 251 -4.24 20.21 -8.12
C PRO A 251 -5.59 20.89 -7.88
N GLU A 252 -6.69 20.22 -8.18
CA GLU A 252 -8.05 20.70 -7.95
C GLU A 252 -8.48 20.64 -6.47
N VAL A 253 -7.73 19.90 -5.65
CA VAL A 253 -8.00 19.74 -4.21
C VAL A 253 -7.45 20.94 -3.45
N SER A 254 -8.34 21.72 -2.86
CA SER A 254 -8.01 22.85 -1.99
C SER A 254 -8.18 22.54 -0.51
N LEU A 255 -8.98 21.53 -0.15
CA LEU A 255 -9.20 21.15 1.25
C LEU A 255 -8.85 19.69 1.51
N VAL A 256 -8.07 19.47 2.54
CA VAL A 256 -7.85 18.16 3.14
C VAL A 256 -8.39 18.17 4.57
N ALA A 257 -9.41 17.38 4.85
CA ALA A 257 -9.99 17.23 6.18
C ALA A 257 -9.58 15.90 6.81
N ILE A 258 -9.01 15.98 8.01
CA ILE A 258 -8.54 14.82 8.76
C ILE A 258 -9.40 14.67 10.01
N LEU A 259 -10.35 13.74 9.97
CA LEU A 259 -11.22 13.44 11.11
C LEU A 259 -10.46 12.66 12.18
N ASP A 260 -10.77 12.94 13.46
CA ASP A 260 -10.14 12.27 14.60
C ASP A 260 -8.61 12.25 14.50
N ALA A 261 -8.00 13.41 14.23
CA ALA A 261 -6.56 13.53 13.99
C ALA A 261 -5.71 13.22 15.23
N ASP A 262 -6.29 13.32 16.43
CA ASP A 262 -5.66 13.04 17.72
C ASP A 262 -5.67 11.54 18.12
N LYS A 263 -6.29 10.67 17.33
CA LYS A 263 -6.26 9.22 17.55
C LYS A 263 -4.96 8.64 17.03
N GLU A 264 -3.90 8.75 17.85
CA GLU A 264 -2.55 8.29 17.46
C GLU A 264 -2.56 6.83 17.00
N GLY A 265 -1.75 6.54 15.96
CA GLY A 265 -1.61 5.24 15.36
C GLY A 265 -1.00 5.35 13.97
N PHE A 266 -0.93 4.22 13.25
CA PHE A 266 -0.32 4.17 11.92
C PHE A 266 -0.94 5.18 10.93
N LEU A 267 -2.26 5.40 10.99
CA LEU A 267 -2.98 6.35 10.12
C LEU A 267 -2.84 7.82 10.53
N ARG A 268 -2.35 8.09 11.73
CA ARG A 268 -2.20 9.42 12.30
C ARG A 268 -0.78 9.66 12.83
N SER A 269 0.21 8.92 12.30
CA SER A 269 1.62 9.19 12.54
C SER A 269 2.04 10.51 11.89
N ASN A 270 3.13 11.11 12.34
CA ASN A 270 3.70 12.31 11.74
C ASN A 270 3.86 12.21 10.22
N ARG A 271 4.46 11.10 9.72
CA ARG A 271 4.62 10.83 8.29
C ARG A 271 3.27 10.79 7.56
N SER A 272 2.29 10.08 8.14
CA SER A 272 0.96 9.96 7.54
C SER A 272 0.24 11.32 7.47
N LEU A 273 0.32 12.11 8.53
CA LEU A 273 -0.30 13.43 8.57
C LEU A 273 0.36 14.38 7.58
N THR A 274 1.70 14.47 7.54
CA THR A 274 2.46 15.31 6.61
C THR A 274 2.15 14.95 5.15
N GLN A 275 2.15 13.66 4.80
CA GLN A 275 1.79 13.18 3.46
C GLN A 275 0.34 13.56 3.08
N THR A 276 -0.58 13.45 4.03
CA THR A 276 -2.00 13.76 3.80
C THR A 276 -2.21 15.26 3.61
N VAL A 277 -1.64 16.09 4.46
CA VAL A 277 -1.66 17.57 4.35
C VAL A 277 -1.08 18.03 3.02
N GLY A 278 0.03 17.42 2.60
CA GLY A 278 0.71 17.74 1.34
C GLY A 278 -0.16 17.56 0.08
N ARG A 279 -1.29 16.85 0.17
CA ARG A 279 -2.23 16.73 -0.97
C ARG A 279 -2.93 18.03 -1.32
N ALA A 280 -3.04 18.99 -0.40
CA ALA A 280 -3.54 20.34 -0.68
C ALA A 280 -2.44 21.31 -1.17
N ALA A 281 -1.17 20.91 -1.18
CA ALA A 281 -0.03 21.78 -1.50
C ALA A 281 0.07 22.17 -3.00
N ARG A 282 -0.74 21.59 -3.86
CA ARG A 282 -0.80 21.90 -5.30
C ARG A 282 -1.85 22.95 -5.66
N ASN A 283 -2.67 23.39 -4.69
CA ASN A 283 -3.70 24.38 -4.88
C ASN A 283 -3.30 25.70 -4.22
N LEU A 284 -3.59 26.84 -4.87
CA LEU A 284 -3.34 28.18 -4.33
C LEU A 284 -4.09 28.45 -3.02
N ASN A 285 -5.29 27.86 -2.90
CA ASN A 285 -6.16 27.98 -1.73
C ASN A 285 -6.00 26.73 -0.81
N GLY A 286 -4.83 26.07 -0.89
CA GLY A 286 -4.56 24.83 -0.15
C GLY A 286 -4.70 24.99 1.35
N MET A 287 -5.54 24.16 1.97
CA MET A 287 -5.81 24.14 3.41
C MET A 287 -5.95 22.73 3.92
N ALA A 288 -5.49 22.49 5.13
CA ALA A 288 -5.74 21.25 5.84
C ALA A 288 -6.43 21.55 7.18
N ILE A 289 -7.50 20.82 7.49
CA ILE A 289 -8.18 20.89 8.79
C ILE A 289 -7.97 19.58 9.51
N MET A 290 -7.40 19.65 10.70
CA MET A 290 -7.25 18.52 11.63
C MET A 290 -8.30 18.64 12.73
N TYR A 291 -9.29 17.77 12.72
CA TYR A 291 -10.29 17.71 13.79
C TYR A 291 -9.74 16.90 14.96
N ALA A 292 -9.55 17.55 16.09
CA ALA A 292 -8.89 16.98 17.26
C ALA A 292 -9.25 17.75 18.54
N ASP A 293 -9.35 17.03 19.65
CA ASP A 293 -9.58 17.65 20.96
C ASP A 293 -8.26 17.96 21.69
N LYS A 294 -7.16 17.39 21.23
CA LYS A 294 -5.81 17.64 21.74
C LYS A 294 -4.78 17.57 20.61
N ILE A 295 -3.75 18.40 20.70
CA ILE A 295 -2.63 18.33 19.77
C ILE A 295 -1.66 17.23 20.24
N THR A 296 -1.51 16.18 19.43
CA THR A 296 -0.57 15.10 19.67
C THR A 296 0.84 15.46 19.21
N LYS A 297 1.83 14.62 19.57
CA LYS A 297 3.22 14.83 19.10
C LYS A 297 3.31 14.76 17.57
N SER A 298 2.59 13.83 16.98
CA SER A 298 2.54 13.66 15.51
C SER A 298 1.92 14.85 14.80
N MET A 299 0.83 15.39 15.34
CA MET A 299 0.20 16.61 14.83
C MET A 299 1.15 17.81 14.95
N LYS A 300 1.75 18.00 16.14
CA LYS A 300 2.68 19.11 16.37
C LYS A 300 3.84 19.07 15.38
N PHE A 301 4.44 17.91 15.15
CA PHE A 301 5.52 17.75 14.17
C PHE A 301 5.08 18.24 12.77
N THR A 302 3.90 17.82 12.32
CA THR A 302 3.37 18.20 11.00
C THR A 302 3.04 19.70 10.90
N ILE A 303 2.58 20.32 11.99
CA ILE A 303 2.24 21.76 12.04
C ILE A 303 3.50 22.62 12.06
N ASP A 304 4.55 22.15 12.74
CA ASP A 304 5.80 22.89 12.92
C ASP A 304 6.72 22.77 11.65
N GLN A 305 6.51 21.78 10.81
CA GLN A 305 7.24 21.56 9.55
C GLN A 305 6.77 22.48 8.43
#